data_a3d69960a0a8ef7d0a4b5a09ea6230d0
#
_entry.id   a3d69960a0a8ef7d0a4b5a09ea6230d0
#
_cell.length_a   1.000
_cell.length_b   1.000
_cell.length_c   1.000
_cell.angle_alpha   90.00
_cell.angle_beta   90.00
_cell.angle_gamma   90.00
#
_symmetry.space_group_name_H-M   'P 1'
#
loop_
_entity.id
_entity.type
_entity.pdbx_description
1 polymer ?
#
loop_
_entity_poly.entity_id
_entity_poly.type
_entity_poly.pdbx_seq_one_letter_code
_entity_poly.pdbx_strand_id
1 'polypeptide(L)'
;AKSSVVAGIYPLFHLMFDKGTKVIVLVSRTQSHATKLLGTIKDVLDYSHEFRYFFGYWGMQSARKWTNTEIELKDGSVIICKGTGQQIRGIKHGNQRPTLLILDDPEDENNTKTSEAMEYNLRWLLQSGVPSVDPLTGRIVVIGTPQHERCLVETLKEMKELKDDDFWPDDIKTVSYTHLTLPTS
;
A
#
# COMPACT_ATOMS: atom_id res chain seq x y z
N ALA A 1 -2.51 13.52 -6.63
CA ALA A 1 -2.41 14.06 -5.26
C ALA A 1 -2.64 13.01 -4.15
N LYS A 2 -3.68 12.13 -4.22
CA LYS A 2 -3.92 11.10 -3.17
C LYS A 2 -2.78 10.09 -3.09
N SER A 3 -2.45 9.45 -4.20
CA SER A 3 -1.36 8.46 -4.31
C SER A 3 -0.02 9.04 -3.89
N SER A 4 0.27 10.31 -4.22
CA SER A 4 1.53 10.96 -3.81
C SER A 4 1.67 11.07 -2.29
N VAL A 5 0.57 11.36 -1.58
CA VAL A 5 0.59 11.46 -0.12
C VAL A 5 0.62 10.07 0.53
N VAL A 6 -0.29 9.18 0.15
CA VAL A 6 -0.49 7.91 0.86
C VAL A 6 0.49 6.84 0.38
N ALA A 7 0.77 6.74 -0.91
CA ALA A 7 1.72 5.76 -1.42
C ALA A 7 3.16 6.29 -1.56
N GLY A 8 3.36 7.61 -1.48
CA GLY A 8 4.68 8.24 -1.51
C GLY A 8 5.17 8.68 -0.13
N ILE A 9 4.45 9.60 0.54
CA ILE A 9 4.90 10.21 1.80
C ILE A 9 4.67 9.29 3.00
N TYR A 10 3.52 8.62 3.09
CA TYR A 10 3.20 7.78 4.26
C TYR A 10 4.18 6.61 4.48
N PRO A 11 4.68 5.90 3.44
CA PRO A 11 5.76 4.94 3.62
C PRO A 11 7.03 5.54 4.22
N LEU A 12 7.40 6.75 3.79
CA LEU A 12 8.55 7.46 4.34
C LEU A 12 8.34 7.85 5.80
N PHE A 13 7.13 8.33 6.14
CA PHE A 13 6.76 8.61 7.53
C PHE A 13 6.87 7.33 8.39
N HIS A 14 6.30 6.22 7.90
CA HIS A 14 6.37 4.93 8.59
C HIS A 14 7.80 4.44 8.77
N LEU A 15 8.67 4.65 7.77
CA LEU A 15 10.10 4.32 7.86
C LEU A 15 10.81 5.12 8.94
N MET A 16 10.55 6.42 9.05
CA MET A 16 11.33 7.33 9.87
C MET A 16 10.84 7.44 11.32
N PHE A 17 9.53 7.30 11.55
CA PHE A 17 8.93 7.60 12.85
C PHE A 17 8.44 6.37 13.62
N ASP A 18 8.13 5.27 12.95
CA ASP A 18 7.76 4.05 13.66
C ASP A 18 9.01 3.27 14.11
N LYS A 19 8.91 2.55 15.22
CA LYS A 19 10.03 1.79 15.79
C LYS A 19 10.32 0.48 15.03
N GLY A 20 11.58 0.04 15.03
CA GLY A 20 12.04 -1.24 14.48
C GLY A 20 12.13 -1.27 12.96
N THR A 21 12.59 -2.39 12.41
CA THR A 21 12.69 -2.64 10.97
C THR A 21 11.31 -2.76 10.34
N LYS A 22 11.13 -2.25 9.14
CA LYS A 22 9.84 -2.21 8.44
C LYS A 22 9.85 -3.13 7.24
N VAL A 23 8.72 -3.79 7.01
CA VAL A 23 8.44 -4.48 5.75
C VAL A 23 7.19 -3.84 5.16
N ILE A 24 7.38 -3.09 4.08
CA ILE A 24 6.33 -2.32 3.41
C ILE A 24 6.01 -2.98 2.08
N VAL A 25 4.74 -3.25 1.81
CA VAL A 25 4.30 -3.78 0.53
C VAL A 25 3.42 -2.74 -0.16
N LEU A 26 3.85 -2.31 -1.34
CA LEU A 26 3.10 -1.40 -2.21
C LEU A 26 2.42 -2.23 -3.29
N VAL A 27 1.11 -2.15 -3.33
CA VAL A 27 0.29 -2.82 -4.35
C VAL A 27 -0.42 -1.77 -5.18
N SER A 28 -0.45 -1.97 -6.50
CA SER A 28 -1.28 -1.19 -7.39
C SER A 28 -1.90 -2.11 -8.44
N ARG A 29 -2.83 -1.61 -9.28
CA ARG A 29 -3.50 -2.39 -10.33
C ARG A 29 -2.56 -3.26 -11.17
N THR A 30 -1.34 -2.79 -11.42
CA THR A 30 -0.28 -3.55 -12.08
C THR A 30 1.05 -3.39 -11.34
N GLN A 31 1.95 -4.35 -11.51
CA GLN A 31 3.30 -4.24 -10.95
C GLN A 31 4.06 -3.02 -11.50
N SER A 32 3.85 -2.66 -12.77
CA SER A 32 4.46 -1.47 -13.37
C SER A 32 4.01 -0.18 -12.67
N HIS A 33 2.75 -0.06 -12.26
CA HIS A 33 2.29 1.08 -11.48
C HIS A 33 2.88 1.10 -10.08
N ALA A 34 2.91 -0.04 -9.38
CA ALA A 34 3.56 -0.15 -8.08
C ALA A 34 5.06 0.21 -8.14
N THR A 35 5.74 -0.18 -9.22
CA THR A 35 7.15 0.19 -9.45
C THR A 35 7.34 1.71 -9.61
N LYS A 36 6.39 2.42 -10.24
CA LYS A 36 6.45 3.89 -10.33
C LYS A 36 6.30 4.55 -8.95
N LEU A 37 5.43 4.01 -8.10
CA LEU A 37 5.29 4.49 -6.72
C LEU A 37 6.61 4.32 -5.93
N LEU A 38 7.25 3.15 -6.05
CA LEU A 38 8.56 2.92 -5.47
C LEU A 38 9.62 3.86 -6.04
N GLY A 39 9.56 4.17 -7.34
CA GLY A 39 10.42 5.17 -7.99
C GLY A 39 10.35 6.53 -7.29
N THR A 40 9.14 7.01 -7.01
CA THR A 40 8.96 8.28 -6.28
C THR A 40 9.57 8.25 -4.88
N ILE A 41 9.43 7.12 -4.15
CA ILE A 41 10.06 6.96 -2.83
C ILE A 41 11.59 6.95 -2.97
N LYS A 42 12.12 6.23 -3.96
CA LYS A 42 13.56 6.18 -4.24
C LYS A 42 14.14 7.55 -4.55
N ASP A 43 13.40 8.36 -5.32
CA ASP A 43 13.82 9.72 -5.65
C ASP A 43 13.94 10.60 -4.39
N VAL A 44 13.01 10.47 -3.45
CA VAL A 44 13.11 11.20 -2.17
C VAL A 44 14.30 10.71 -1.35
N LEU A 45 14.47 9.41 -1.21
CA LEU A 45 15.56 8.80 -0.41
C LEU A 45 16.96 9.13 -0.98
N ASP A 46 17.07 9.27 -2.31
CA ASP A 46 18.34 9.43 -3.00
C ASP A 46 18.68 10.92 -3.25
N TYR A 47 17.68 11.72 -3.64
CA TYR A 47 17.92 13.07 -4.16
C TYR A 47 17.35 14.22 -3.31
N SER A 48 16.37 14.01 -2.39
CA SER A 48 15.81 15.11 -1.62
C SER A 48 16.82 15.67 -0.62
N HIS A 49 17.14 16.96 -0.78
CA HIS A 49 18.01 17.69 0.14
C HIS A 49 17.37 17.85 1.51
N GLU A 50 16.06 18.12 1.57
CA GLU A 50 15.28 18.27 2.79
C GLU A 50 15.25 16.96 3.57
N PHE A 51 14.96 15.86 2.90
CA PHE A 51 14.95 14.54 3.53
C PHE A 51 16.33 14.20 4.10
N ARG A 52 17.38 14.43 3.31
CA ARG A 52 18.79 14.21 3.74
C ARG A 52 19.19 15.08 4.92
N TYR A 53 18.73 16.34 4.96
CA TYR A 53 19.03 17.26 6.05
C TYR A 53 18.49 16.76 7.40
N PHE A 54 17.25 16.23 7.41
CA PHE A 54 16.62 15.79 8.66
C PHE A 54 16.96 14.34 9.04
N PHE A 55 17.12 13.44 8.08
CA PHE A 55 17.22 11.99 8.31
C PHE A 55 18.56 11.38 7.86
N GLY A 56 19.41 12.17 7.23
CA GLY A 56 20.63 11.68 6.61
C GLY A 56 20.40 11.00 5.28
N TYR A 57 21.45 10.39 4.71
CA TYR A 57 21.36 9.72 3.41
C TYR A 57 20.82 8.29 3.54
N TRP A 58 19.78 7.99 2.73
CA TRP A 58 19.11 6.70 2.68
C TRP A 58 19.01 6.13 1.25
N GLY A 59 19.68 6.75 0.30
CA GLY A 59 19.61 6.40 -1.12
C GLY A 59 20.43 5.17 -1.49
N MET A 60 20.57 4.98 -2.80
CA MET A 60 21.14 3.79 -3.43
C MET A 60 22.50 3.35 -2.85
N GLN A 61 23.40 4.30 -2.57
CA GLN A 61 24.75 3.98 -2.09
C GLN A 61 24.78 3.42 -0.66
N SER A 62 23.73 3.68 0.15
CA SER A 62 23.63 3.17 1.52
C SER A 62 22.72 1.94 1.62
N ALA A 63 21.96 1.64 0.58
CA ALA A 63 21.02 0.54 0.55
C ALA A 63 21.74 -0.81 0.36
N ARG A 64 21.18 -1.88 0.95
CA ARG A 64 21.67 -3.26 0.77
C ARG A 64 21.15 -3.86 -0.53
N LYS A 65 19.95 -3.46 -0.96
CA LYS A 65 19.34 -3.87 -2.22
C LYS A 65 18.62 -2.67 -2.86
N TRP A 66 18.75 -2.50 -4.18
CA TRP A 66 18.15 -1.39 -4.88
C TRP A 66 17.70 -1.80 -6.28
N THR A 67 16.56 -2.48 -6.36
CA THR A 67 15.98 -2.93 -7.63
C THR A 67 14.71 -2.15 -7.98
N ASN A 68 14.13 -2.38 -9.15
CA ASN A 68 12.92 -1.71 -9.58
C ASN A 68 11.66 -2.17 -8.81
N THR A 69 11.68 -3.35 -8.22
CA THR A 69 10.54 -3.96 -7.53
C THR A 69 10.73 -4.13 -6.03
N GLU A 70 11.96 -3.93 -5.55
CA GLU A 70 12.30 -4.14 -4.16
C GLU A 70 13.54 -3.32 -3.78
N ILE A 71 13.48 -2.66 -2.64
CA ILE A 71 14.65 -2.03 -2.01
C ILE A 71 14.79 -2.53 -0.57
N GLU A 72 16.04 -2.73 -0.14
CA GLU A 72 16.41 -2.99 1.25
C GLU A 72 17.31 -1.86 1.72
N LEU A 73 16.89 -1.14 2.73
CA LEU A 73 17.56 0.03 3.26
C LEU A 73 18.67 -0.34 4.26
N LYS A 74 19.49 0.64 4.64
CA LYS A 74 20.62 0.45 5.54
C LYS A 74 20.25 -0.08 6.93
N ASP A 75 19.04 0.20 7.41
CA ASP A 75 18.52 -0.30 8.69
C ASP A 75 17.90 -1.70 8.59
N GLY A 76 17.86 -2.28 7.39
CA GLY A 76 17.23 -3.57 7.10
C GLY A 76 15.74 -3.47 6.77
N SER A 77 15.16 -2.27 6.72
CA SER A 77 13.77 -2.08 6.25
C SER A 77 13.66 -2.35 4.75
N VAL A 78 12.55 -2.95 4.34
CA VAL A 78 12.32 -3.39 2.95
C VAL A 78 11.03 -2.79 2.41
N ILE A 79 11.06 -2.35 1.16
CA ILE A 79 9.86 -1.97 0.41
C ILE A 79 9.76 -2.85 -0.82
N ILE A 80 8.62 -3.51 -1.00
CA ILE A 80 8.35 -4.48 -2.07
C ILE A 80 7.14 -4.02 -2.88
N CYS A 81 7.22 -4.10 -4.22
CA CYS A 81 6.14 -3.77 -5.14
C CYS A 81 5.46 -5.02 -5.70
N LYS A 82 4.13 -5.00 -5.75
CA LYS A 82 3.29 -6.05 -6.33
C LYS A 82 2.15 -5.46 -7.14
N GLY A 83 1.65 -6.22 -8.11
CA GLY A 83 0.37 -5.96 -8.76
C GLY A 83 -0.78 -6.64 -8.01
N THR A 84 -2.00 -6.13 -8.17
CA THR A 84 -3.22 -6.77 -7.68
C THR A 84 -3.31 -8.21 -8.20
N GLY A 85 -3.73 -9.13 -7.37
CA GLY A 85 -3.81 -10.56 -7.70
C GLY A 85 -2.48 -11.32 -7.59
N GLN A 86 -1.33 -10.66 -7.47
CA GLN A 86 -0.06 -11.36 -7.28
C GLN A 86 0.04 -11.94 -5.86
N GLN A 87 0.91 -12.94 -5.72
CA GLN A 87 1.14 -13.57 -4.43
C GLN A 87 1.83 -12.59 -3.47
N ILE A 88 1.13 -12.25 -2.38
CA ILE A 88 1.65 -11.47 -1.25
C ILE A 88 1.68 -12.29 0.04
N ARG A 89 0.89 -13.35 0.11
CA ARG A 89 0.95 -14.28 1.24
C ARG A 89 2.32 -14.95 1.31
N GLY A 90 2.93 -14.92 2.51
CA GLY A 90 4.26 -15.47 2.74
C GLY A 90 5.41 -14.50 2.50
N ILE A 91 5.13 -13.25 2.10
CA ILE A 91 6.17 -12.21 2.09
C ILE A 91 6.67 -12.03 3.53
N LYS A 92 7.97 -12.23 3.69
CA LYS A 92 8.69 -12.01 4.95
C LYS A 92 10.07 -11.47 4.63
N HIS A 93 10.60 -10.64 5.49
CA HIS A 93 12.02 -10.28 5.49
C HIS A 93 12.63 -10.74 6.81
N GLY A 94 13.50 -11.76 6.75
CA GLY A 94 13.88 -12.51 7.94
C GLY A 94 12.64 -13.15 8.59
N ASN A 95 12.40 -12.84 9.85
CA ASN A 95 11.23 -13.33 10.60
C ASN A 95 10.07 -12.33 10.63
N GLN A 96 10.22 -11.15 10.00
CA GLN A 96 9.20 -10.11 10.03
C GLN A 96 8.20 -10.24 8.88
N ARG A 97 6.93 -10.07 9.21
CA ARG A 97 5.84 -9.92 8.26
C ARG A 97 5.70 -8.45 7.82
N PRO A 98 4.98 -8.16 6.75
CA PRO A 98 4.63 -6.79 6.40
C PRO A 98 4.04 -6.00 7.56
N THR A 99 4.65 -4.86 7.86
CA THR A 99 4.16 -3.90 8.87
C THR A 99 3.24 -2.85 8.25
N LEU A 100 3.31 -2.71 6.91
CA LEU A 100 2.44 -1.81 6.16
C LEU A 100 2.15 -2.41 4.77
N LEU A 101 0.87 -2.54 4.46
CA LEU A 101 0.36 -2.91 3.14
C LEU A 101 -0.43 -1.71 2.58
N ILE A 102 0.01 -1.16 1.48
CA ILE A 102 -0.70 -0.07 0.78
C ILE A 102 -1.21 -0.58 -0.55
N LEU A 103 -2.50 -0.45 -0.77
CA LEU A 103 -3.15 -0.69 -2.05
C LEU A 103 -3.51 0.68 -2.66
N ASP A 104 -2.82 1.06 -3.73
CA ASP A 104 -3.05 2.32 -4.46
C ASP A 104 -3.69 2.04 -5.81
N ASP A 105 -4.94 2.47 -5.97
CA ASP A 105 -5.77 2.18 -7.13
C ASP A 105 -5.65 0.70 -7.57
N PRO A 106 -6.03 -0.27 -6.69
CA PRO A 106 -5.85 -1.71 -6.96
C PRO A 106 -6.76 -2.22 -8.08
N GLU A 107 -7.76 -1.45 -8.46
CA GLU A 107 -8.74 -1.77 -9.49
C GLU A 107 -8.68 -0.77 -10.65
N ASP A 108 -9.01 -1.26 -11.85
CA ASP A 108 -9.21 -0.48 -13.06
C ASP A 108 -10.38 -1.06 -13.86
N GLU A 109 -10.73 -0.40 -14.97
CA GLU A 109 -11.82 -0.85 -15.85
C GLU A 109 -11.64 -2.29 -16.36
N ASN A 110 -10.41 -2.81 -16.42
CA ASN A 110 -10.15 -4.16 -16.93
C ASN A 110 -10.42 -5.24 -15.89
N ASN A 111 -10.07 -4.99 -14.62
CA ASN A 111 -10.26 -5.95 -13.54
C ASN A 111 -11.56 -5.73 -12.73
N THR A 112 -12.46 -4.85 -13.23
CA THR A 112 -13.80 -4.61 -12.67
C THR A 112 -14.92 -4.83 -13.69
N LYS A 113 -14.62 -5.40 -14.88
CA LYS A 113 -15.60 -5.62 -15.95
C LYS A 113 -16.71 -6.62 -15.59
N THR A 114 -16.42 -7.56 -14.72
CA THR A 114 -17.38 -8.60 -14.32
C THR A 114 -17.48 -8.71 -12.80
N SER A 115 -18.63 -9.17 -12.33
CA SER A 115 -18.84 -9.42 -10.89
C SER A 115 -17.83 -10.41 -10.34
N GLU A 116 -17.44 -11.42 -11.11
CA GLU A 116 -16.44 -12.41 -10.73
C GLU A 116 -15.05 -11.78 -10.55
N ALA A 117 -14.69 -10.81 -11.40
CA ALA A 117 -13.41 -10.11 -11.28
C ALA A 117 -13.36 -9.23 -10.02
N MET A 118 -14.43 -8.52 -9.71
CA MET A 118 -14.55 -7.73 -8.48
C MET A 118 -14.52 -8.62 -7.24
N GLU A 119 -15.26 -9.74 -7.25
CA GLU A 119 -15.23 -10.71 -6.16
C GLU A 119 -13.84 -11.35 -5.99
N TYR A 120 -13.12 -11.60 -7.09
CA TYR A 120 -11.75 -12.09 -7.05
C TYR A 120 -10.81 -11.09 -6.35
N ASN A 121 -10.91 -9.80 -6.65
CA ASN A 121 -10.10 -8.76 -6.03
C ASN A 121 -10.36 -8.70 -4.51
N LEU A 122 -11.62 -8.73 -4.09
CA LEU A 122 -11.99 -8.76 -2.68
C LEU A 122 -11.47 -10.02 -1.98
N ARG A 123 -11.71 -11.18 -2.58
CA ARG A 123 -11.25 -12.47 -2.04
C ARG A 123 -9.73 -12.52 -1.93
N TRP A 124 -9.02 -12.01 -2.93
CA TRP A 124 -7.56 -11.92 -2.89
C TRP A 124 -7.08 -11.04 -1.73
N LEU A 125 -7.71 -9.87 -1.51
CA LEU A 125 -7.35 -9.03 -0.37
C LEU A 125 -7.61 -9.74 0.96
N LEU A 126 -8.80 -10.32 1.14
CA LEU A 126 -9.19 -10.95 2.41
C LEU A 126 -8.40 -12.24 2.70
N GLN A 127 -8.09 -13.04 1.69
CA GLN A 127 -7.42 -14.33 1.85
C GLN A 127 -5.89 -14.28 1.73
N SER A 128 -5.35 -13.27 1.07
CA SER A 128 -3.90 -13.13 0.84
C SER A 128 -3.33 -11.84 1.42
N GLY A 129 -4.01 -10.70 1.24
CA GLY A 129 -3.58 -9.40 1.72
C GLY A 129 -3.59 -9.31 3.24
N VAL A 130 -4.76 -9.42 3.81
CA VAL A 130 -4.96 -9.30 5.28
C VAL A 130 -4.10 -10.29 6.05
N PRO A 131 -4.08 -11.60 5.74
CA PRO A 131 -3.26 -12.55 6.48
C PRO A 131 -1.75 -12.41 6.25
N SER A 132 -1.31 -11.62 5.27
CA SER A 132 0.12 -11.39 5.03
C SER A 132 0.74 -10.42 6.03
N VAL A 133 -0.07 -9.52 6.56
CA VAL A 133 0.36 -8.44 7.45
C VAL A 133 0.60 -8.96 8.87
N ASP A 134 1.47 -8.27 9.60
CA ASP A 134 1.72 -8.59 11.01
C ASP A 134 0.45 -8.37 11.84
N PRO A 135 0.00 -9.38 12.62
CA PRO A 135 -1.28 -9.31 13.30
C PRO A 135 -1.32 -8.32 14.47
N LEU A 136 -0.16 -7.88 14.98
CA LEU A 136 -0.09 -6.99 16.14
C LEU A 136 0.23 -5.54 15.76
N THR A 137 1.07 -5.36 14.75
CA THR A 137 1.63 -4.04 14.40
C THR A 137 1.35 -3.65 12.96
N GLY A 138 0.80 -4.56 12.17
CA GLY A 138 0.57 -4.35 10.75
C GLY A 138 -0.59 -3.42 10.46
N ARG A 139 -0.44 -2.61 9.41
CA ARG A 139 -1.47 -1.67 8.94
C ARG A 139 -1.78 -1.95 7.48
N ILE A 140 -3.04 -1.82 7.12
CA ILE A 140 -3.49 -1.92 5.73
C ILE A 140 -4.15 -0.59 5.34
N VAL A 141 -3.70 -0.02 4.25
CA VAL A 141 -4.24 1.23 3.70
C VAL A 141 -4.71 0.96 2.27
N VAL A 142 -5.97 1.21 2.00
CA VAL A 142 -6.54 1.07 0.66
C VAL A 142 -6.97 2.44 0.17
N ILE A 143 -6.46 2.83 -0.99
CA ILE A 143 -6.83 4.06 -1.68
C ILE A 143 -7.33 3.68 -3.06
N GLY A 144 -8.40 4.27 -3.48
CA GLY A 144 -8.93 4.05 -4.82
C GLY A 144 -9.97 5.10 -5.16
N THR A 145 -10.29 5.18 -6.45
CA THR A 145 -11.44 5.90 -6.94
C THR A 145 -12.50 4.87 -7.26
N PRO A 146 -13.71 4.97 -6.68
CA PRO A 146 -14.79 4.05 -7.01
C PRO A 146 -15.05 4.03 -8.52
N GLN A 147 -14.93 2.85 -9.13
CA GLN A 147 -15.21 2.64 -10.55
C GLN A 147 -16.61 2.05 -10.76
N HIS A 148 -17.13 1.39 -9.74
CA HIS A 148 -18.42 0.71 -9.75
C HIS A 148 -18.94 0.58 -8.31
N GLU A 149 -20.27 0.45 -8.13
CA GLU A 149 -20.92 0.28 -6.81
C GLU A 149 -20.39 -0.94 -6.01
N ARG A 150 -19.93 -1.98 -6.71
CA ARG A 150 -19.37 -3.21 -6.12
C ARG A 150 -17.85 -3.29 -6.21
N CYS A 151 -17.17 -2.16 -6.44
CA CYS A 151 -15.70 -2.15 -6.43
C CYS A 151 -15.16 -2.37 -5.02
N LEU A 152 -13.90 -2.77 -4.94
CA LEU A 152 -13.22 -3.11 -3.68
C LEU A 152 -13.39 -2.01 -2.61
N VAL A 153 -13.21 -0.74 -3.01
CA VAL A 153 -13.28 0.39 -2.07
C VAL A 153 -14.68 0.58 -1.51
N GLU A 154 -15.74 0.48 -2.34
CA GLU A 154 -17.12 0.62 -1.87
C GLU A 154 -17.52 -0.59 -1.01
N THR A 155 -17.18 -1.81 -1.44
CA THR A 155 -17.44 -3.02 -0.64
C THR A 155 -16.76 -2.95 0.73
N LEU A 156 -15.52 -2.46 0.81
CA LEU A 156 -14.83 -2.30 2.09
C LEU A 156 -15.48 -1.23 2.99
N LYS A 157 -16.06 -0.18 2.41
CA LYS A 157 -16.85 0.81 3.18
C LYS A 157 -18.11 0.18 3.75
N GLU A 158 -18.90 -0.51 2.92
CA GLU A 158 -20.11 -1.20 3.35
C GLU A 158 -19.82 -2.20 4.47
N MET A 159 -18.79 -3.01 4.31
CA MET A 159 -18.38 -3.97 5.34
C MET A 159 -18.00 -3.28 6.66
N LYS A 160 -17.40 -2.08 6.62
CA LYS A 160 -17.07 -1.29 7.81
C LYS A 160 -18.31 -0.70 8.47
N GLU A 161 -19.32 -0.31 7.71
CA GLU A 161 -20.57 0.25 8.19
C GLU A 161 -21.48 -0.81 8.81
N LEU A 162 -21.43 -2.05 8.29
CA LEU A 162 -22.21 -3.20 8.77
C LEU A 162 -21.61 -3.87 10.02
N LYS A 163 -20.58 -3.30 10.63
CA LYS A 163 -19.79 -3.86 11.74
C LYS A 163 -20.49 -4.93 12.59
N ASP A 164 -20.01 -6.16 12.44
CA ASP A 164 -19.83 -7.05 13.57
C ASP A 164 -18.38 -6.89 14.06
N ASP A 165 -18.18 -6.48 15.30
CA ASP A 165 -16.89 -6.03 15.85
C ASP A 165 -15.76 -7.09 15.85
N ASP A 166 -16.07 -8.36 15.52
CA ASP A 166 -15.14 -9.48 15.62
C ASP A 166 -14.34 -9.77 14.31
N PHE A 167 -14.69 -9.16 13.19
CA PHE A 167 -14.10 -9.56 11.89
C PHE A 167 -12.98 -8.64 11.38
N TRP A 168 -12.95 -7.39 11.82
CA TRP A 168 -11.94 -6.43 11.33
C TRP A 168 -10.87 -6.20 12.38
N PRO A 169 -9.58 -6.43 12.04
CA PRO A 169 -8.50 -5.90 12.87
C PRO A 169 -8.67 -4.38 13.00
N ASP A 170 -8.57 -3.84 14.20
CA ASP A 170 -8.72 -2.40 14.51
C ASP A 170 -7.84 -1.47 13.66
N ASP A 171 -6.88 -2.05 12.94
CA ASP A 171 -5.84 -1.37 12.17
C ASP A 171 -6.15 -1.15 10.68
N ILE A 172 -7.28 -1.65 10.15
CA ILE A 172 -7.66 -1.37 8.76
C ILE A 172 -8.29 0.02 8.67
N LYS A 173 -7.50 1.00 8.21
CA LYS A 173 -7.97 2.35 7.91
C LYS A 173 -8.28 2.49 6.43
N THR A 174 -9.55 2.58 6.10
CA THR A 174 -10.01 2.91 4.75
C THR A 174 -10.11 4.43 4.61
N VAL A 175 -9.32 5.00 3.74
CA VAL A 175 -9.44 6.42 3.37
C VAL A 175 -10.16 6.49 2.03
N SER A 176 -11.48 6.72 2.07
CA SER A 176 -12.24 7.01 0.87
C SER A 176 -12.27 8.51 0.59
N TYR A 177 -11.96 8.89 -0.63
CA TYR A 177 -12.08 10.26 -1.11
C TYR A 177 -13.16 10.30 -2.18
N THR A 178 -14.34 10.83 -1.85
CA THR A 178 -15.31 11.22 -2.85
C THR A 178 -14.91 12.59 -3.39
N HIS A 179 -14.71 12.72 -4.69
CA HIS A 179 -14.72 14.03 -5.34
C HIS A 179 -16.13 14.62 -5.16
N LEU A 180 -16.25 15.65 -4.35
CA LEU A 180 -17.36 16.57 -4.45
C LEU A 180 -17.22 17.28 -5.82
N THR A 181 -17.96 16.84 -6.82
CA THR A 181 -18.24 17.66 -7.98
C THR A 181 -19.12 18.79 -7.46
N LEU A 182 -18.56 20.00 -7.37
CA LEU A 182 -19.35 21.21 -7.19
C LEU A 182 -20.35 21.26 -8.35
N PRO A 183 -21.66 21.51 -8.10
CA PRO A 183 -22.61 21.70 -9.17
C PRO A 183 -22.15 22.91 -9.96
N THR A 184 -21.91 22.72 -11.25
CA THR A 184 -21.73 23.82 -12.21
C THR A 184 -23.05 24.54 -12.32
N SER A 185 -23.11 25.73 -11.74
CA SER A 185 -24.17 26.72 -11.95
C SER A 185 -24.15 27.27 -13.36
#